data_9bff3b5c692e6f4bbc226f6d15558a64
#
_entry.id   9bff3b5c692e6f4bbc226f6d15558a64
#
_cell.length_a   1.000
_cell.length_b   1.000
_cell.length_c   1.000
_cell.angle_alpha   90.00
_cell.angle_beta   90.00
_cell.angle_gamma   90.00
#
_symmetry.space_group_name_H-M   'P 1'
#
loop_
_entity.id
_entity.type
_entity.pdbx_description
1 polymer ?
#
loop_
_entity_poly.entity_id
_entity_poly.type
_entity_poly.pdbx_seq_one_letter_code
_entity_poly.pdbx_strand_id
1 'polypeptide(L)' 'MNSIPLPSLRRLPRYLNILETFQIKGKTTVSATDIAEELDLKPIQIRKDMAFTGIVGKPKVGYDINELINS' A
#
# COMPACT_ATOMS: atom_id res chain seq x y z
N MET A 1 -4.34 -0.60 21.67
CA MET A 1 -4.57 -0.72 20.23
C MET A 1 -4.23 0.61 19.56
N ASN A 2 -3.41 0.57 18.54
CA ASN A 2 -3.02 1.78 17.84
C ASN A 2 -4.13 2.23 16.90
N SER A 3 -4.49 3.51 17.03
CA SER A 3 -5.47 4.09 16.11
C SER A 3 -4.79 4.54 14.85
N ILE A 4 -5.40 4.21 13.70
CA ILE A 4 -4.94 4.72 12.42
C ILE A 4 -5.44 6.17 12.29
N PRO A 5 -4.55 7.13 11.95
CA PRO A 5 -4.99 8.50 11.74
C PRO A 5 -6.08 8.61 10.68
N LEU A 6 -7.03 9.52 10.86
CA LEU A 6 -8.14 9.67 9.93
C LEU A 6 -7.72 9.88 8.46
N PRO A 7 -6.70 10.73 8.17
CA PRO A 7 -6.25 10.86 6.78
C PRO A 7 -5.78 9.55 6.17
N SER A 8 -5.10 8.68 6.94
CA SER A 8 -4.67 7.37 6.47
C SER A 8 -5.87 6.46 6.22
N LEU A 9 -6.87 6.47 7.11
CA LEU A 9 -8.09 5.71 6.91
C LEU A 9 -8.81 6.11 5.62
N ARG A 10 -8.83 7.40 5.30
CA ARG A 10 -9.47 7.89 4.08
C ARG A 10 -8.75 7.45 2.82
N ARG A 11 -7.44 7.17 2.91
CA ARG A 11 -6.67 6.70 1.77
C ARG A 11 -6.80 5.19 1.52
N LEU A 12 -7.22 4.42 2.52
CA LEU A 12 -7.28 2.95 2.40
C LEU A 12 -8.10 2.45 1.21
N PRO A 13 -9.31 2.98 0.93
CA PRO A 13 -10.05 2.53 -0.25
C PRO A 13 -9.32 2.78 -1.57
N ARG A 14 -8.57 3.87 -1.67
CA ARG A 14 -7.78 4.18 -2.85
C ARG A 14 -6.62 3.18 -3.00
N TYR A 15 -5.97 2.82 -1.90
CA TYR A 15 -4.92 1.80 -1.92
C TYR A 15 -5.48 0.46 -2.36
N LEU A 16 -6.62 0.06 -1.83
CA LEU A 16 -7.24 -1.20 -2.20
C LEU A 16 -7.55 -1.26 -3.69
N ASN A 17 -8.12 -0.18 -4.24
CA ASN A 17 -8.42 -0.11 -5.67
C ASN A 17 -7.17 -0.28 -6.54
N ILE A 18 -6.08 0.42 -6.20
CA ILE A 18 -4.86 0.33 -7.00
C ILE A 18 -4.18 -1.04 -6.85
N LEU A 19 -4.23 -1.62 -5.66
CA LEU A 19 -3.67 -2.95 -5.43
C LEU A 19 -4.44 -4.01 -6.24
N GLU A 20 -5.74 -3.92 -6.29
CA GLU A 20 -6.57 -4.81 -7.11
C GLU A 20 -6.25 -4.66 -8.59
N THR A 21 -6.03 -3.42 -9.04
CA THR A 21 -5.64 -3.14 -10.42
C THR A 21 -4.30 -3.80 -10.76
N PHE A 22 -3.31 -3.68 -9.89
CA PHE A 22 -2.02 -4.34 -10.08
C PHE A 22 -2.17 -5.87 -10.08
N GLN A 23 -3.01 -6.40 -9.22
CA GLN A 23 -3.27 -7.84 -9.15
C GLN A 23 -3.86 -8.37 -10.45
N ILE A 24 -4.83 -7.64 -11.01
CA ILE A 24 -5.46 -8.00 -12.29
C ILE A 24 -4.43 -8.00 -13.42
N LYS A 25 -3.46 -7.10 -13.37
CA LYS A 25 -2.37 -7.05 -14.34
C LYS A 25 -1.31 -8.14 -14.15
N GLY A 26 -1.49 -9.01 -13.17
CA GLY A 26 -0.57 -10.11 -12.90
C GLY A 26 0.59 -9.77 -11.99
N LYS A 27 0.59 -8.61 -11.37
CA LYS A 27 1.63 -8.24 -10.40
C LYS A 27 1.40 -8.94 -9.08
N THR A 28 2.48 -9.40 -8.45
CA THR A 28 2.44 -10.04 -7.13
C THR A 28 3.02 -9.15 -6.04
N THR A 29 3.86 -8.20 -6.43
CA THR A 29 4.50 -7.26 -5.50
C THR A 29 4.37 -5.84 -6.02
N VAL A 30 4.47 -4.87 -5.11
CA VAL A 30 4.38 -3.46 -5.45
C VAL A 30 5.27 -2.65 -4.50
N SER A 31 5.93 -1.61 -5.03
CA SER A 31 6.72 -0.70 -4.21
C SER A 31 5.88 0.49 -3.75
N ALA A 32 6.35 1.15 -2.68
CA ALA A 32 5.73 2.41 -2.25
C ALA A 32 5.79 3.46 -3.36
N THR A 33 6.86 3.46 -4.15
CA THR A 33 7.02 4.37 -5.28
C THR A 33 5.95 4.13 -6.34
N ASP A 34 5.68 2.87 -6.67
CA ASP A 34 4.65 2.53 -7.66
C ASP A 34 3.27 3.02 -7.22
N ILE A 35 2.92 2.80 -5.96
CA ILE A 35 1.64 3.27 -5.42
C ILE A 35 1.58 4.79 -5.41
N ALA A 36 2.66 5.44 -5.00
CA ALA A 36 2.73 6.89 -4.92
C ALA A 36 2.53 7.54 -6.29
N GLU A 37 3.15 6.99 -7.33
CA GLU A 37 3.00 7.51 -8.68
C GLU A 37 1.55 7.42 -9.17
N GLU A 38 0.90 6.29 -8.92
CA GLU A 38 -0.48 6.08 -9.36
C GLU A 38 -1.48 6.97 -8.62
N LEU A 39 -1.22 7.28 -7.36
CA LEU A 39 -2.13 8.06 -6.53
C LEU A 39 -1.72 9.53 -6.36
N ASP A 40 -0.65 9.94 -7.00
CA ASP A 40 -0.08 11.29 -6.88
C ASP A 40 0.19 11.64 -5.40
N LEU A 41 0.83 10.71 -4.71
CA LEU A 41 1.24 10.87 -3.32
C LEU A 41 2.76 10.71 -3.21
N LYS A 42 3.31 11.03 -2.05
CA LYS A 42 4.74 10.86 -1.80
C LYS A 42 5.01 9.46 -1.26
N PRO A 43 6.10 8.78 -1.70
CA PRO A 43 6.43 7.45 -1.19
C PRO A 43 6.53 7.37 0.33
N ILE A 44 7.04 8.42 0.98
CA ILE A 44 7.15 8.44 2.44
C ILE A 44 5.77 8.33 3.11
N GLN A 45 4.75 8.95 2.52
CA GLN A 45 3.39 8.86 3.04
C GLN A 45 2.84 7.44 2.89
N ILE A 46 3.12 6.80 1.75
CA ILE A 46 2.71 5.41 1.53
C ILE A 46 3.34 4.49 2.58
N ARG A 47 4.63 4.65 2.84
CA ARG A 47 5.33 3.83 3.85
C ARG A 47 4.75 4.01 5.23
N LYS A 48 4.38 5.24 5.61
CA LYS A 48 3.76 5.51 6.89
C LYS A 48 2.39 4.84 7.00
N ASP A 49 1.60 4.92 5.93
CA ASP A 49 0.27 4.30 5.92
C ASP A 49 0.38 2.76 5.98
N MET A 50 1.32 2.17 5.24
CA MET A 50 1.52 0.72 5.26
C MET A 50 2.02 0.22 6.62
N ALA A 51 2.76 1.04 7.36
CA ALA A 51 3.22 0.67 8.70
C ALA A 51 2.06 0.36 9.64
N PHE A 52 0.89 0.98 9.45
CA PHE A 52 -0.29 0.69 10.27
C PHE A 52 -0.87 -0.70 10.03
N THR A 53 -0.57 -1.32 8.89
CA THR A 53 -1.04 -2.69 8.60
C THR A 53 -0.18 -3.76 9.27
N GLY A 54 1.02 -3.39 9.72
CA GLY A 54 1.99 -4.35 10.25
C GLY A 54 2.76 -5.11 9.17
N ILE A 55 2.42 -4.91 7.91
CA ILE A 55 3.10 -5.58 6.80
C ILE A 55 4.36 -4.80 6.43
N VAL A 56 5.47 -5.51 6.32
CA VAL A 56 6.77 -4.91 6.04
C VAL A 56 7.18 -5.20 4.60
N GLY A 57 7.56 -4.15 3.87
CA GLY A 57 8.11 -4.31 2.53
C GLY A 57 9.49 -4.94 2.56
N LYS A 58 9.77 -5.81 1.59
CA LYS A 58 11.08 -6.44 1.46
C LYS A 58 11.99 -5.57 0.60
N PRO A 59 13.28 -5.42 0.96
CA PRO A 59 14.21 -4.65 0.14
C PRO A 59 14.24 -5.16 -1.31
N LYS A 60 14.17 -4.24 -2.27
CA LYS A 60 14.20 -4.53 -3.71
C LYS A 60 12.97 -5.27 -4.25
N VAL A 61 12.13 -5.83 -3.39
CA VAL A 61 10.93 -6.57 -3.80
C VAL A 61 9.68 -5.72 -3.59
N GLY A 62 9.58 -5.02 -2.46
CA GLY A 62 8.42 -4.23 -2.09
C GLY A 62 7.44 -5.02 -1.25
N TYR A 63 6.17 -4.63 -1.31
CA TYR A 63 5.09 -5.25 -0.54
C TYR A 63 4.44 -6.36 -1.34
N ASP A 64 4.04 -7.43 -0.65
CA ASP A 64 3.23 -8.49 -1.25
C ASP A 64 1.79 -7.99 -1.39
N ILE A 65 1.27 -7.98 -2.62
CA ILE A 65 -0.06 -7.43 -2.89
C ILE A 65 -1.15 -8.23 -2.18
N ASN A 66 -1.05 -9.56 -2.18
CA ASN A 66 -2.05 -10.40 -1.51
C ASN A 66 -2.07 -10.17 -0.01
N GLU A 67 -0.91 -10.01 0.62
CA GLU A 67 -0.86 -9.68 2.05
C GLU A 67 -1.54 -8.35 2.34
N LEU A 68 -1.29 -7.33 1.51
CA LEU A 68 -1.88 -6.01 1.70
C LEU A 68 -3.41 -6.05 1.53
N ILE A 69 -3.90 -6.75 0.52
CA ILE A 69 -5.34 -6.86 0.28
C ILE A 69 -6.04 -7.61 1.41
N ASN A 70 -5.40 -8.62 1.97
CA ASN A 70 -5.98 -9.48 3.01
C ASN A 70 -5.72 -8.96 4.43
N SER A 71 -5.06 -7.84 4.58
CA SER A 71 -4.76 -7.29 5.91
C SER A 71 -5.96 -6.60 6.57
#